data_7560f964f7c33554a2dee11fd98a430c
#
_entry.id   7560f964f7c33554a2dee11fd98a430c
#
_cell.length_a   1.000
_cell.length_b   1.000
_cell.length_c   1.000
_cell.angle_alpha   90.00
_cell.angle_beta   90.00
_cell.angle_gamma   90.00
#
_symmetry.space_group_name_H-M   'P 1'
#
loop_
_entity.id
_entity.type
_entity.pdbx_description
1 polymer ?
#
loop_
_entity_poly.entity_id
_entity_poly.type
_entity_poly.pdbx_seq_one_letter_code
_entity_poly.pdbx_strand_id
1 'polypeptide(L)'
;MRGDLMRGTNAGLMKENNKCLLLRLIRQGGYSRAGLAKETGLTKATISLLTDELMQSGLIFDEPAQDTAGIGRNPLILKLCESSRCVIGIGLSRNDYQLGAFDLGGNCLEMETKSYLPGSAQLNAKSIAEQIEKYRGILHGKNIIGIGIASPGPVNYKTGTILNPPDFSKWHNFNICEYLFKKTNLPCVLE
;
A
#
# COMPACT_ATOMS: atom_id res chain seq x y z
N MET A 1 4.20 -30.20 20.88
CA MET A 1 4.87 -28.95 20.52
C MET A 1 4.30 -28.35 19.23
N ARG A 2 3.00 -28.04 19.16
CA ARG A 2 2.34 -27.43 17.96
C ARG A 2 1.53 -26.17 18.29
N GLY A 3 1.58 -25.66 19.52
CA GLY A 3 0.73 -24.53 19.95
C GLY A 3 1.35 -23.14 19.88
N ASP A 4 2.67 -22.99 19.90
CA ASP A 4 3.31 -21.68 20.03
C ASP A 4 3.57 -20.94 18.69
N LEU A 5 3.74 -21.67 17.58
CA LEU A 5 3.93 -21.05 16.26
C LEU A 5 2.66 -20.34 15.75
N MET A 6 1.46 -20.81 16.11
CA MET A 6 0.20 -20.17 15.69
C MET A 6 -0.13 -18.90 16.47
N ARG A 7 0.27 -18.78 17.74
CA ARG A 7 0.03 -17.58 18.55
C ARG A 7 0.85 -16.37 18.06
N GLY A 8 2.10 -16.57 17.68
CA GLY A 8 2.95 -15.53 17.15
C GLY A 8 2.49 -14.99 15.80
N THR A 9 2.01 -15.84 14.92
CA THR A 9 1.51 -15.46 13.58
C THR A 9 0.23 -14.64 13.67
N ASN A 10 -0.70 -14.98 14.57
CA ASN A 10 -1.92 -14.21 14.78
C ASN A 10 -1.65 -12.82 15.39
N ALA A 11 -0.74 -12.71 16.34
CA ALA A 11 -0.40 -11.42 16.96
C ALA A 11 0.27 -10.46 15.95
N GLY A 12 1.16 -10.96 15.10
CA GLY A 12 1.77 -10.18 14.03
C GLY A 12 0.75 -9.69 13.02
N LEU A 13 -0.14 -10.56 12.55
CA LEU A 13 -1.20 -10.20 11.61
C LEU A 13 -2.17 -9.18 12.20
N MET A 14 -2.55 -9.34 13.48
CA MET A 14 -3.40 -8.36 14.18
C MET A 14 -2.70 -7.00 14.28
N LYS A 15 -1.40 -6.97 14.55
CA LYS A 15 -0.61 -5.74 14.60
C LYS A 15 -0.61 -5.00 13.26
N GLU A 16 -0.35 -5.70 12.16
CA GLU A 16 -0.36 -5.11 10.82
C GLU A 16 -1.77 -4.64 10.42
N ASN A 17 -2.81 -5.41 10.71
CA ASN A 17 -4.19 -4.98 10.49
C ASN A 17 -4.54 -3.71 11.26
N ASN A 18 -4.09 -3.60 12.52
CA ASN A 18 -4.29 -2.40 13.33
C ASN A 18 -3.53 -1.21 12.74
N LYS A 19 -2.29 -1.37 12.27
CA LYS A 19 -1.57 -0.28 11.57
C LYS A 19 -2.32 0.18 10.31
N CYS A 20 -2.83 -0.75 9.50
CA CYS A 20 -3.63 -0.41 8.33
C CYS A 20 -4.90 0.37 8.71
N LEU A 21 -5.58 -0.04 9.78
CA LEU A 21 -6.75 0.67 10.31
C LEU A 21 -6.38 2.11 10.72
N LEU A 22 -5.28 2.28 11.49
CA LEU A 22 -4.82 3.59 11.92
C LEU A 22 -4.47 4.48 10.72
N LEU A 23 -3.75 3.98 9.72
CA LEU A 23 -3.41 4.74 8.51
C LEU A 23 -4.65 5.19 7.74
N ARG A 24 -5.69 4.34 7.65
CA ARG A 24 -6.98 4.71 7.03
C ARG A 24 -7.66 5.86 7.76
N LEU A 25 -7.70 5.81 9.09
CA LEU A 25 -8.29 6.87 9.92
C LEU A 25 -7.47 8.17 9.83
N ILE A 26 -6.15 8.08 9.96
CA ILE A 26 -5.26 9.24 9.85
C ILE A 26 -5.41 9.93 8.49
N ARG A 27 -5.59 9.17 7.40
CA ARG A 27 -5.84 9.72 6.07
C ARG A 27 -7.14 10.54 5.99
N GLN A 28 -8.16 10.18 6.76
CA GLN A 28 -9.41 10.97 6.85
C GLN A 28 -9.21 12.30 7.54
N GLY A 29 -8.14 12.44 8.33
CA GLY A 29 -7.74 13.65 9.02
C GLY A 29 -8.39 13.85 10.40
N GLY A 30 -7.81 14.77 11.18
CA GLY A 30 -8.39 15.23 12.45
C GLY A 30 -8.17 14.33 13.67
N TYR A 31 -7.42 13.24 13.56
CA TYR A 31 -7.22 12.31 14.67
C TYR A 31 -5.97 12.62 15.48
N SER A 32 -6.14 12.77 16.80
CA SER A 32 -5.06 12.64 17.79
C SER A 32 -4.91 11.18 18.22
N ARG A 33 -3.82 10.84 18.94
CA ARG A 33 -3.68 9.51 19.56
C ARG A 33 -4.87 9.13 20.45
N ALA A 34 -5.37 10.10 21.23
CA ALA A 34 -6.56 9.90 22.07
C ALA A 34 -7.84 9.67 21.23
N GLY A 35 -7.99 10.40 20.13
CA GLY A 35 -9.09 10.21 19.17
C GLY A 35 -9.06 8.83 18.54
N LEU A 36 -7.88 8.37 18.10
CA LEU A 36 -7.72 7.02 17.57
C LEU A 36 -8.05 5.93 18.60
N ALA A 37 -7.64 6.10 19.86
CA ALA A 37 -7.98 5.14 20.91
C ALA A 37 -9.51 5.04 21.12
N LYS A 38 -10.21 6.17 21.10
CA LYS A 38 -11.67 6.22 21.22
C LYS A 38 -12.36 5.57 20.02
N GLU A 39 -11.90 5.86 18.81
CA GLU A 39 -12.51 5.37 17.56
C GLU A 39 -12.31 3.86 17.37
N THR A 40 -11.10 3.36 17.66
CA THR A 40 -10.74 1.97 17.42
C THR A 40 -11.04 1.03 18.59
N GLY A 41 -11.26 1.55 19.79
CA GLY A 41 -11.36 0.76 21.02
C GLY A 41 -10.02 0.15 21.49
N LEU A 42 -8.91 0.48 20.83
CA LEU A 42 -7.58 0.03 21.25
C LEU A 42 -7.10 0.80 22.48
N THR A 43 -6.29 0.16 23.31
CA THR A 43 -5.72 0.83 24.49
C THR A 43 -4.79 1.99 24.07
N LYS A 44 -4.66 3.01 24.94
CA LYS A 44 -3.73 4.12 24.71
C LYS A 44 -2.29 3.65 24.50
N ALA A 45 -1.87 2.61 25.24
CA ALA A 45 -0.55 2.02 25.10
C ALA A 45 -0.36 1.39 23.70
N THR A 46 -1.36 0.66 23.20
CA THR A 46 -1.33 0.08 21.86
C THR A 46 -1.27 1.17 20.78
N ILE A 47 -2.09 2.22 20.91
CA ILE A 47 -2.06 3.34 19.97
C ILE A 47 -0.69 4.01 19.97
N SER A 48 -0.11 4.32 21.14
CA SER A 48 1.22 4.92 21.20
C SER A 48 2.26 4.05 20.52
N LEU A 49 2.31 2.76 20.84
CA LEU A 49 3.26 1.82 20.23
C LEU A 49 3.13 1.80 18.68
N LEU A 50 1.90 1.66 18.16
CA LEU A 50 1.67 1.57 16.72
C LEU A 50 1.96 2.89 16.00
N THR A 51 1.56 4.03 16.58
CA THR A 51 1.84 5.34 15.99
C THR A 51 3.33 5.67 16.03
N ASP A 52 4.06 5.30 17.07
CA ASP A 52 5.50 5.51 17.17
C ASP A 52 6.25 4.68 16.10
N GLU A 53 5.83 3.45 15.87
CA GLU A 53 6.37 2.62 14.77
C GLU A 53 6.08 3.22 13.38
N LEU A 54 4.86 3.74 13.16
CA LEU A 54 4.50 4.42 11.93
C LEU A 54 5.29 5.72 11.72
N MET A 55 5.57 6.47 12.78
CA MET A 55 6.45 7.65 12.75
C MET A 55 7.89 7.28 12.44
N GLN A 56 8.44 6.28 13.13
CA GLN A 56 9.80 5.78 12.87
C GLN A 56 9.97 5.29 11.43
N SER A 57 8.92 4.69 10.87
CA SER A 57 8.92 4.31 9.45
C SER A 57 8.71 5.49 8.50
N GLY A 58 8.49 6.70 8.99
CA GLY A 58 8.25 7.92 8.18
C GLY A 58 6.94 7.89 7.39
N LEU A 59 5.94 7.14 7.85
CA LEU A 59 4.62 7.10 7.19
C LEU A 59 3.68 8.18 7.71
N ILE A 60 3.85 8.59 8.98
CA ILE A 60 3.06 9.63 9.63
C ILE A 60 3.95 10.60 10.40
N PHE A 61 3.43 11.76 10.68
CA PHE A 61 4.00 12.74 11.63
C PHE A 61 2.88 13.37 12.45
N ASP A 62 3.24 14.09 13.51
CA ASP A 62 2.29 14.88 14.29
C ASP A 62 2.52 16.37 14.12
N GLU A 63 1.46 17.15 14.15
CA GLU A 63 1.49 18.61 14.15
C GLU A 63 0.44 19.17 15.12
N PRO A 64 0.63 20.37 15.66
CA PRO A 64 -0.39 21.03 16.46
C PRO A 64 -1.69 21.22 15.69
N ALA A 65 -2.84 20.96 16.32
CA ALA A 65 -4.13 21.28 15.71
C ALA A 65 -4.21 22.78 15.43
N GLN A 66 -4.65 23.12 14.22
CA GLN A 66 -4.95 24.51 13.86
C GLN A 66 -6.31 24.86 14.51
N ASP A 67 -6.42 26.07 15.09
CA ASP A 67 -7.66 26.64 15.66
C ASP A 67 -8.29 25.90 16.86
N THR A 68 -7.56 25.73 17.95
CA THR A 68 -8.20 25.52 19.24
C THR A 68 -8.15 26.83 20.05
N ALA A 69 -9.24 27.60 19.99
CA ALA A 69 -9.47 28.78 20.83
C ALA A 69 -9.73 28.36 22.29
N GLY A 70 -8.80 27.61 22.90
CA GLY A 70 -8.93 27.09 24.25
C GLY A 70 -7.67 27.34 25.10
N ILE A 71 -7.85 27.59 26.38
CA ILE A 71 -6.77 27.67 27.37
C ILE A 71 -6.22 26.25 27.56
N GLY A 72 -5.07 25.93 26.96
CA GLY A 72 -4.42 24.64 27.10
C GLY A 72 -3.44 24.33 25.96
N ARG A 73 -2.66 23.24 26.12
CA ARG A 73 -1.76 22.77 25.07
C ARG A 73 -2.59 22.19 23.91
N ASN A 74 -2.40 22.72 22.70
CA ASN A 74 -3.06 22.21 21.51
C ASN A 74 -2.80 20.71 21.32
N PRO A 75 -3.84 19.91 21.07
CA PRO A 75 -3.66 18.50 20.80
C PRO A 75 -2.83 18.29 19.54
N LEU A 76 -1.94 17.30 19.56
CA LEU A 76 -1.20 16.89 18.37
C LEU A 76 -2.10 16.01 17.50
N ILE A 77 -2.22 16.38 16.25
CA ILE A 77 -2.98 15.65 15.23
C ILE A 77 -1.99 14.87 14.34
N LEU A 78 -2.30 13.61 14.10
CA LEU A 78 -1.50 12.74 13.25
C LEU A 78 -1.86 12.96 11.78
N LYS A 79 -0.84 13.06 10.94
CA LYS A 79 -0.97 13.24 9.48
C LYS A 79 -0.08 12.28 8.72
N LEU A 80 -0.45 11.96 7.48
CA LEU A 80 0.37 11.17 6.56
C LEU A 80 1.54 12.00 6.02
N CYS A 81 2.70 11.37 5.87
CA CYS A 81 3.84 11.95 5.13
C CYS A 81 3.62 11.79 3.62
N GLU A 82 2.72 12.59 3.03
CA GLU A 82 2.28 12.45 1.63
C GLU A 82 3.39 12.72 0.61
N SER A 83 4.34 13.61 0.93
CA SER A 83 5.29 14.13 -0.05
C SER A 83 6.49 13.23 -0.34
N SER A 84 6.91 12.40 0.61
CA SER A 84 8.18 11.65 0.53
C SER A 84 8.04 10.22 0.00
N ARG A 85 6.81 9.68 -0.05
CA ARG A 85 6.53 8.28 -0.39
C ARG A 85 5.41 8.18 -1.42
N CYS A 86 5.48 7.14 -2.23
CA CYS A 86 4.44 6.82 -3.20
C CYS A 86 4.29 5.30 -3.37
N VAL A 87 3.20 4.90 -3.96
CA VAL A 87 2.89 3.53 -4.34
C VAL A 87 2.63 3.46 -5.84
N ILE A 88 2.88 2.33 -6.45
CA ILE A 88 2.48 2.04 -7.81
C ILE A 88 1.16 1.30 -7.80
N GLY A 89 0.17 1.81 -8.53
CA GLY A 89 -1.07 1.14 -8.84
C GLY A 89 -1.05 0.59 -10.26
N ILE A 90 -1.45 -0.66 -10.44
CA ILE A 90 -1.55 -1.32 -11.74
C ILE A 90 -2.96 -1.87 -11.90
N GLY A 91 -3.68 -1.41 -12.91
CA GLY A 91 -4.96 -1.98 -13.32
C GLY A 91 -4.79 -2.82 -14.58
N LEU A 92 -5.00 -4.13 -14.47
CA LEU A 92 -4.95 -5.02 -15.63
C LEU A 92 -6.35 -5.12 -16.23
N SER A 93 -6.46 -4.94 -17.53
CA SER A 93 -7.69 -5.17 -18.30
C SER A 93 -7.45 -6.22 -19.40
N ARG A 94 -8.43 -6.50 -20.24
CA ARG A 94 -8.29 -7.53 -21.29
C ARG A 94 -7.28 -7.18 -22.36
N ASN A 95 -7.19 -5.90 -22.73
CA ASN A 95 -6.43 -5.45 -23.90
C ASN A 95 -5.21 -4.60 -23.55
N ASP A 96 -5.23 -4.01 -22.36
CA ASP A 96 -4.27 -3.03 -21.90
C ASP A 96 -4.05 -3.13 -20.40
N TYR A 97 -3.13 -2.34 -19.91
CA TYR A 97 -2.97 -2.09 -18.47
C TYR A 97 -2.77 -0.60 -18.22
N GLN A 98 -3.26 -0.16 -17.08
CA GLN A 98 -2.97 1.17 -16.54
C GLN A 98 -1.91 1.05 -15.47
N LEU A 99 -0.97 1.96 -15.45
CA LEU A 99 0.07 2.05 -14.43
C LEU A 99 0.13 3.49 -13.96
N GLY A 100 0.02 3.69 -12.64
CA GLY A 100 0.08 5.01 -12.04
C GLY A 100 0.90 5.02 -10.77
N ALA A 101 1.47 6.18 -10.46
CA ALA A 101 2.09 6.47 -9.17
C ALA A 101 1.18 7.37 -8.36
N PHE A 102 0.99 7.03 -7.09
CA PHE A 102 0.13 7.75 -6.17
C PHE A 102 0.87 8.07 -4.88
N ASP A 103 0.70 9.28 -4.36
CA ASP A 103 1.19 9.60 -3.02
C ASP A 103 0.36 8.88 -1.92
N LEU A 104 0.75 9.00 -0.66
CA LEU A 104 0.03 8.37 0.45
C LEU A 104 -1.34 9.02 0.70
N GLY A 105 -1.58 10.23 0.24
CA GLY A 105 -2.89 10.89 0.24
C GLY A 105 -3.85 10.30 -0.79
N GLY A 106 -3.32 9.58 -1.80
CA GLY A 106 -4.07 9.02 -2.91
C GLY A 106 -4.13 9.96 -4.13
N ASN A 107 -3.36 11.05 -4.14
CA ASN A 107 -3.24 11.91 -5.30
C ASN A 107 -2.43 11.21 -6.38
N CYS A 108 -2.93 11.28 -7.62
CA CYS A 108 -2.22 10.76 -8.78
C CYS A 108 -1.05 11.68 -9.11
N LEU A 109 0.16 11.12 -9.14
CA LEU A 109 1.39 11.82 -9.50
C LEU A 109 1.70 11.67 -10.98
N GLU A 110 1.56 10.44 -11.48
CA GLU A 110 1.76 10.05 -12.87
C GLU A 110 0.80 8.92 -13.21
N MET A 111 0.34 8.86 -14.47
CA MET A 111 -0.49 7.75 -14.95
C MET A 111 -0.32 7.57 -16.46
N GLU A 112 -0.26 6.32 -16.88
CA GLU A 112 -0.27 5.96 -18.30
C GLU A 112 -1.07 4.69 -18.55
N THR A 113 -1.55 4.56 -19.77
CA THR A 113 -2.22 3.34 -20.28
C THR A 113 -1.38 2.76 -21.41
N LYS A 114 -1.15 1.46 -21.38
CA LYS A 114 -0.38 0.75 -22.40
C LYS A 114 -1.08 -0.51 -22.85
N SER A 115 -1.09 -0.72 -24.15
CA SER A 115 -1.53 -1.99 -24.73
C SER A 115 -0.52 -3.10 -24.42
N TYR A 116 -1.02 -4.32 -24.28
CA TYR A 116 -0.15 -5.48 -24.12
C TYR A 116 0.70 -5.74 -25.35
N LEU A 117 1.94 -6.14 -25.11
CA LEU A 117 2.79 -6.69 -26.15
C LEU A 117 2.23 -8.05 -26.62
N PRO A 118 2.36 -8.39 -27.90
CA PRO A 118 2.08 -9.74 -28.36
C PRO A 118 2.97 -10.74 -27.64
N GLY A 119 2.38 -11.78 -27.04
CA GLY A 119 3.14 -12.84 -26.37
C GLY A 119 2.65 -13.18 -24.96
N SER A 120 3.57 -13.65 -24.13
CA SER A 120 3.28 -14.24 -22.82
C SER A 120 3.07 -13.21 -21.70
N ALA A 121 2.46 -13.67 -20.59
CA ALA A 121 2.40 -12.93 -19.32
C ALA A 121 3.77 -12.40 -18.88
N GLN A 122 4.79 -13.24 -19.01
CA GLN A 122 6.15 -12.89 -18.61
C GLN A 122 6.71 -11.70 -19.39
N LEU A 123 6.45 -11.62 -20.71
CA LEU A 123 6.88 -10.49 -21.53
C LEU A 123 6.18 -9.19 -21.09
N ASN A 124 4.88 -9.27 -20.85
CA ASN A 124 4.10 -8.13 -20.40
C ASN A 124 4.47 -7.70 -18.97
N ALA A 125 4.69 -8.64 -18.06
CA ALA A 125 5.18 -8.35 -16.72
C ALA A 125 6.59 -7.72 -16.72
N LYS A 126 7.45 -8.10 -17.68
CA LYS A 126 8.74 -7.45 -17.90
C LYS A 126 8.56 -6.00 -18.33
N SER A 127 7.68 -5.72 -19.29
CA SER A 127 7.35 -4.36 -19.73
C SER A 127 6.83 -3.50 -18.56
N ILE A 128 5.97 -4.06 -17.72
CA ILE A 128 5.47 -3.40 -16.50
C ILE A 128 6.62 -3.07 -15.55
N ALA A 129 7.53 -4.01 -15.28
CA ALA A 129 8.68 -3.79 -14.42
C ALA A 129 9.61 -2.68 -14.95
N GLU A 130 9.89 -2.68 -16.25
CA GLU A 130 10.68 -1.62 -16.91
C GLU A 130 10.01 -0.24 -16.78
N GLN A 131 8.68 -0.19 -16.82
CA GLN A 131 7.95 1.05 -16.64
C GLN A 131 8.00 1.54 -15.19
N ILE A 132 7.95 0.65 -14.19
CA ILE A 132 8.15 0.99 -12.78
C ILE A 132 9.54 1.61 -12.57
N GLU A 133 10.57 1.07 -13.20
CA GLU A 133 11.93 1.63 -13.10
C GLU A 133 12.04 3.03 -13.74
N LYS A 134 11.31 3.30 -14.84
CA LYS A 134 11.22 4.67 -15.38
C LYS A 134 10.59 5.63 -14.38
N TYR A 135 9.53 5.19 -13.68
CA TYR A 135 8.89 6.02 -12.65
C TYR A 135 9.83 6.35 -11.49
N ARG A 136 10.74 5.44 -11.11
CA ARG A 136 11.81 5.75 -10.13
C ARG A 136 12.67 6.94 -10.57
N GLY A 137 12.95 7.04 -11.86
CA GLY A 137 13.71 8.15 -12.43
C GLY A 137 12.92 9.47 -12.51
N ILE A 138 11.61 9.41 -12.78
CA ILE A 138 10.74 10.60 -12.92
C ILE A 138 10.34 11.16 -11.56
N LEU A 139 10.04 10.30 -10.59
CA LEU A 139 9.56 10.66 -9.26
C LEU A 139 10.72 11.06 -8.33
N HIS A 140 11.54 12.04 -8.77
CA HIS A 140 12.70 12.51 -8.04
C HIS A 140 12.40 12.77 -6.55
N GLY A 141 13.14 12.12 -5.66
CA GLY A 141 13.04 12.30 -4.21
C GLY A 141 11.88 11.57 -3.53
N LYS A 142 11.02 10.89 -4.27
CA LYS A 142 9.96 10.04 -3.70
C LYS A 142 10.38 8.59 -3.63
N ASN A 143 10.16 7.96 -2.47
CA ASN A 143 10.43 6.54 -2.28
C ASN A 143 9.19 5.72 -2.64
N ILE A 144 9.28 4.88 -3.66
CA ILE A 144 8.24 3.90 -4.00
C ILE A 144 8.28 2.78 -2.97
N ILE A 145 7.20 2.60 -2.21
CA ILE A 145 7.16 1.66 -1.08
C ILE A 145 6.42 0.35 -1.39
N GLY A 146 5.74 0.25 -2.52
CA GLY A 146 5.01 -0.96 -2.88
C GLY A 146 4.21 -0.85 -4.16
N ILE A 147 3.66 -1.99 -4.59
CA ILE A 147 2.86 -2.16 -5.80
C ILE A 147 1.52 -2.78 -5.42
N GLY A 148 0.42 -2.13 -5.83
CA GLY A 148 -0.92 -2.70 -5.79
C GLY A 148 -1.39 -3.05 -7.19
N ILE A 149 -1.94 -4.25 -7.38
CA ILE A 149 -2.44 -4.72 -8.67
C ILE A 149 -3.91 -5.08 -8.55
N ALA A 150 -4.74 -4.49 -9.41
CA ALA A 150 -6.10 -4.92 -9.65
C ALA A 150 -6.14 -5.75 -10.94
N SER A 151 -6.76 -6.93 -10.89
CA SER A 151 -6.84 -7.86 -12.03
C SER A 151 -8.22 -8.47 -12.16
N PRO A 152 -8.67 -8.79 -13.39
CA PRO A 152 -9.82 -9.67 -13.55
C PRO A 152 -9.61 -10.97 -12.79
N GLY A 153 -10.65 -11.43 -12.05
CA GLY A 153 -10.61 -12.69 -11.30
C GLY A 153 -11.04 -13.90 -12.14
N PRO A 154 -10.77 -15.11 -11.65
CA PRO A 154 -10.31 -15.42 -10.29
C PRO A 154 -8.80 -15.19 -10.06
N VAL A 155 -8.47 -14.73 -8.85
CA VAL A 155 -7.09 -14.52 -8.39
C VAL A 155 -6.83 -15.23 -7.06
N ASN A 156 -5.60 -15.60 -6.79
CA ASN A 156 -5.15 -16.00 -5.47
C ASN A 156 -4.39 -14.83 -4.83
N TYR A 157 -5.08 -14.03 -4.03
CA TYR A 157 -4.52 -12.85 -3.36
C TYR A 157 -3.41 -13.19 -2.35
N LYS A 158 -3.41 -14.41 -1.77
CA LYS A 158 -2.37 -14.84 -0.82
C LYS A 158 -1.01 -15.08 -1.49
N THR A 159 -1.03 -15.60 -2.70
CA THR A 159 0.19 -15.88 -3.47
C THR A 159 0.49 -14.81 -4.51
N GLY A 160 -0.44 -13.90 -4.80
CA GLY A 160 -0.29 -12.91 -5.86
C GLY A 160 -0.36 -13.52 -7.27
N THR A 161 -1.19 -14.58 -7.43
CA THR A 161 -1.29 -15.33 -8.69
C THR A 161 -2.62 -15.05 -9.38
N ILE A 162 -2.57 -14.67 -10.65
CA ILE A 162 -3.73 -14.63 -11.53
C ILE A 162 -4.00 -16.07 -11.96
N LEU A 163 -5.20 -16.57 -11.71
CA LEU A 163 -5.56 -17.96 -12.02
C LEU A 163 -6.02 -18.11 -13.48
N ASN A 164 -7.30 -18.32 -13.71
CA ASN A 164 -7.87 -18.53 -15.04
C ASN A 164 -9.03 -17.57 -15.33
N PRO A 165 -8.82 -16.24 -15.34
CA PRO A 165 -9.90 -15.30 -15.70
C PRO A 165 -10.40 -15.57 -17.13
N PRO A 166 -11.71 -15.53 -17.38
CA PRO A 166 -12.27 -15.64 -18.72
C PRO A 166 -11.72 -14.54 -19.66
N ASP A 167 -11.42 -14.90 -20.89
CA ASP A 167 -10.89 -13.98 -21.92
C ASP A 167 -9.60 -13.24 -21.51
N PHE A 168 -8.83 -13.84 -20.60
CA PHE A 168 -7.60 -13.26 -20.07
C PHE A 168 -6.42 -14.25 -20.14
N SER A 169 -6.41 -15.07 -21.16
CA SER A 169 -5.49 -16.23 -21.34
C SER A 169 -4.01 -15.89 -21.24
N LYS A 170 -3.63 -14.65 -21.59
CA LYS A 170 -2.23 -14.17 -21.46
C LYS A 170 -1.67 -14.25 -20.05
N TRP A 171 -2.55 -14.23 -19.02
CA TRP A 171 -2.16 -14.15 -17.62
C TRP A 171 -2.47 -15.42 -16.82
N HIS A 172 -2.96 -16.49 -17.47
CA HIS A 172 -3.36 -17.71 -16.77
C HIS A 172 -2.21 -18.32 -15.97
N ASN A 173 -2.49 -18.65 -14.71
CA ASN A 173 -1.56 -19.29 -13.76
C ASN A 173 -0.23 -18.53 -13.61
N PHE A 174 -0.27 -17.19 -13.66
CA PHE A 174 0.92 -16.36 -13.56
C PHE A 174 1.01 -15.66 -12.20
N ASN A 175 2.09 -15.93 -11.45
CA ASN A 175 2.38 -15.24 -10.19
C ASN A 175 3.03 -13.88 -10.49
N ILE A 176 2.20 -12.87 -10.71
CA ILE A 176 2.64 -11.53 -11.07
C ILE A 176 3.35 -10.82 -9.90
N CYS A 177 2.89 -11.05 -8.66
CA CYS A 177 3.51 -10.41 -7.49
C CYS A 177 4.94 -10.91 -7.27
N GLU A 178 5.17 -12.21 -7.36
CA GLU A 178 6.52 -12.77 -7.24
C GLU A 178 7.44 -12.28 -8.37
N TYR A 179 6.92 -12.22 -9.59
CA TYR A 179 7.69 -11.74 -10.73
C TYR A 179 8.11 -10.28 -10.55
N LEU A 180 7.18 -9.40 -10.21
CA LEU A 180 7.47 -7.98 -10.00
C LEU A 180 8.37 -7.76 -8.79
N PHE A 181 8.16 -8.48 -7.69
CA PHE A 181 9.05 -8.42 -6.53
C PHE A 181 10.50 -8.77 -6.90
N LYS A 182 10.72 -9.86 -7.65
CA LYS A 182 12.07 -10.24 -8.11
C LYS A 182 12.73 -9.20 -9.02
N LYS A 183 11.94 -8.41 -9.75
CA LYS A 183 12.47 -7.40 -10.69
C LYS A 183 12.67 -6.03 -10.06
N THR A 184 11.81 -5.63 -9.13
CA THR A 184 11.79 -4.26 -8.59
C THR A 184 12.20 -4.17 -7.12
N ASN A 185 12.26 -5.31 -6.43
CA ASN A 185 12.44 -5.42 -4.99
C ASN A 185 11.37 -4.64 -4.18
N LEU A 186 10.17 -4.47 -4.74
CA LEU A 186 9.05 -3.82 -4.08
C LEU A 186 8.02 -4.85 -3.63
N PRO A 187 7.50 -4.75 -2.38
CA PRO A 187 6.38 -5.58 -1.96
C PRO A 187 5.18 -5.37 -2.88
N CYS A 188 4.47 -6.46 -3.19
CA CYS A 188 3.40 -6.45 -4.17
C CYS A 188 2.16 -7.16 -3.62
N VAL A 189 0.98 -6.58 -3.84
CA VAL A 189 -0.32 -7.15 -3.50
C VAL A 189 -1.20 -7.23 -4.73
N LEU A 190 -2.06 -8.26 -4.81
CA LEU A 190 -2.99 -8.51 -5.91
C LEU A 190 -4.42 -8.63 -5.35
N GLU A 191 -5.34 -7.91 -5.98
CA GLU A 191 -6.78 -7.93 -5.70
C GLU A 191 -7.62 -8.17 -6.96
#